data_92b101c3880eaab4dff9d6b21b0a1385
#
_entry.id   92b101c3880eaab4dff9d6b21b0a1385
#
_cell.length_a   1.000
_cell.length_b   1.000
_cell.length_c   1.000
_cell.angle_alpha   90.00
_cell.angle_beta   90.00
_cell.angle_gamma   90.00
#
_symmetry.space_group_name_H-M   'P 1'
#
loop_
_entity.id
_entity.type
_entity.pdbx_description
1 polymer ?
#
loop_
_entity_poly.entity_id
_entity_poly.type
_entity_poly.pdbx_seq_one_letter_code
_entity_poly.pdbx_strand_id
1 'polypeptide(L)'
;MCIRDSISLKHAIHSVHFPHDAEELRQARRRLAFEDALMLTIVLQMLRQERGRERGIAFETGGVRNEFIAQLPFELTPAQCSVMDELEHDMSAPRAMNRLIQGDVGSGKTVLAMYAMYIAMKNGRQSVLMVPTEILAEQHYVQLQRYFGNKCALLTGKTTQKERIRILNGIRSGEIIAVTGTHALIQSNVEFNNVGLVVTDEQHRFGVHQRALLSQKAESPDVLIMSATPIPRTLSLILYGDLEISVVNGMPLGRKPILTRLVPLQKRVSMYRYIETVSYTHL
;
A
#
# COMPACT_ATOMS: atom_id res chain seq x y z
N MET A 1 15.78 30.43 -1.42
CA MET A 1 14.86 31.50 -0.95
C MET A 1 14.97 31.56 0.56
N CYS A 2 15.55 32.61 1.09
CA CYS A 2 15.78 32.76 2.52
C CYS A 2 14.51 33.30 3.18
N ILE A 3 14.12 32.78 4.36
CA ILE A 3 13.01 33.31 5.18
C ILE A 3 13.23 34.80 5.47
N ARG A 4 14.49 35.25 5.49
CA ARG A 4 14.89 36.66 5.70
C ARG A 4 14.37 37.62 4.65
N ASP A 5 14.10 37.16 3.43
CA ASP A 5 13.67 38.00 2.30
C ASP A 5 12.14 38.03 2.09
N SER A 6 11.38 37.38 3.01
CA SER A 6 9.92 37.34 2.94
C SER A 6 9.31 38.41 3.86
N ILE A 7 8.07 38.85 3.51
CA ILE A 7 7.31 39.78 4.36
C ILE A 7 7.03 39.19 5.73
N SER A 8 6.85 40.04 6.75
CA SER A 8 6.55 39.60 8.10
C SER A 8 5.20 38.84 8.16
N LEU A 9 5.04 37.91 9.09
CA LEU A 9 3.78 37.17 9.27
C LEU A 9 2.60 38.11 9.53
N LYS A 10 2.78 39.13 10.38
CA LYS A 10 1.77 40.13 10.67
C LYS A 10 1.32 40.88 9.39
N HIS A 11 2.28 41.27 8.55
CA HIS A 11 1.99 41.93 7.28
C HIS A 11 1.27 40.97 6.32
N ALA A 12 1.70 39.72 6.23
CA ALA A 12 1.05 38.71 5.40
C ALA A 12 -0.41 38.44 5.79
N ILE A 13 -0.71 38.34 7.09
CA ILE A 13 -2.09 38.19 7.58
C ILE A 13 -2.94 39.43 7.23
N HIS A 14 -2.41 40.63 7.37
CA HIS A 14 -3.13 41.84 7.00
C HIS A 14 -3.39 41.88 5.50
N SER A 15 -2.35 41.68 4.67
CA SER A 15 -2.42 41.82 3.22
C SER A 15 -3.21 40.71 2.51
N VAL A 16 -3.43 39.56 3.14
CA VAL A 16 -4.33 38.53 2.58
C VAL A 16 -5.80 38.97 2.65
N HIS A 17 -6.17 39.82 3.61
CA HIS A 17 -7.53 40.32 3.79
C HIS A 17 -7.72 41.73 3.16
N PHE A 18 -6.69 42.58 3.21
CA PHE A 18 -6.72 43.94 2.76
C PHE A 18 -5.49 44.24 1.89
N PRO A 19 -5.37 43.66 0.69
CA PRO A 19 -4.23 43.89 -0.18
C PRO A 19 -4.36 45.24 -0.90
N HIS A 20 -3.24 45.95 -1.03
CA HIS A 20 -3.18 47.16 -1.84
C HIS A 20 -3.18 46.85 -3.34
N ASP A 21 -2.56 45.74 -3.71
CA ASP A 21 -2.48 45.28 -5.09
C ASP A 21 -2.41 43.74 -5.20
N ALA A 22 -2.44 43.23 -6.44
CA ALA A 22 -2.38 41.79 -6.70
C ALA A 22 -1.01 41.15 -6.35
N GLU A 23 0.07 41.93 -6.39
CA GLU A 23 1.42 41.46 -6.06
C GLU A 23 1.56 41.28 -4.57
N GLU A 24 1.11 42.22 -3.77
CA GLU A 24 1.09 42.12 -2.32
C GLU A 24 0.25 40.92 -1.85
N LEU A 25 -0.93 40.69 -2.44
CA LEU A 25 -1.76 39.55 -2.17
C LEU A 25 -1.03 38.22 -2.48
N ARG A 26 -0.30 38.18 -3.59
CA ARG A 26 0.47 37.00 -4.01
C ARG A 26 1.61 36.70 -3.04
N GLN A 27 2.33 37.73 -2.60
CA GLN A 27 3.41 37.60 -1.61
C GLN A 27 2.86 37.15 -0.23
N ALA A 28 1.74 37.69 0.20
CA ALA A 28 1.07 37.31 1.44
C ALA A 28 0.65 35.83 1.43
N ARG A 29 -0.03 35.40 0.38
CA ARG A 29 -0.43 33.99 0.20
C ARG A 29 0.78 33.06 0.15
N ARG A 30 1.84 33.45 -0.54
CA ARG A 30 3.08 32.67 -0.62
C ARG A 30 3.74 32.53 0.75
N ARG A 31 3.76 33.57 1.55
CA ARG A 31 4.32 33.57 2.92
C ARG A 31 3.55 32.64 3.85
N LEU A 32 2.20 32.72 3.84
CA LEU A 32 1.34 31.87 4.68
C LEU A 32 1.43 30.39 4.25
N ALA A 33 1.32 30.12 2.94
CA ALA A 33 1.44 28.76 2.43
C ALA A 33 2.82 28.12 2.75
N PHE A 34 3.89 28.92 2.74
CA PHE A 34 5.22 28.44 3.13
C PHE A 34 5.28 28.08 4.61
N GLU A 35 4.67 28.89 5.48
CA GLU A 35 4.68 28.64 6.94
C GLU A 35 3.90 27.40 7.29
N ASP A 36 2.70 27.20 6.72
CA ASP A 36 1.90 26.00 6.89
C ASP A 36 2.66 24.74 6.40
N ALA A 37 3.28 24.84 5.20
CA ALA A 37 4.07 23.74 4.66
C ALA A 37 5.31 23.41 5.53
N LEU A 38 5.97 24.44 6.06
CA LEU A 38 7.13 24.30 6.95
C LEU A 38 6.75 23.59 8.25
N MET A 39 5.69 24.06 8.91
CA MET A 39 5.20 23.46 10.16
C MET A 39 4.83 22.00 9.96
N LEU A 40 4.08 21.68 8.89
CA LEU A 40 3.74 20.32 8.53
C LEU A 40 5.00 19.47 8.30
N THR A 41 5.97 19.98 7.55
CA THR A 41 7.22 19.27 7.24
C THR A 41 8.03 18.97 8.51
N ILE A 42 8.11 19.92 9.43
CA ILE A 42 8.80 19.74 10.72
C ILE A 42 8.11 18.63 11.53
N VAL A 43 6.78 18.68 11.67
CA VAL A 43 6.03 17.64 12.41
C VAL A 43 6.24 16.27 11.81
N LEU A 44 6.14 16.15 10.47
CA LEU A 44 6.39 14.89 9.76
C LEU A 44 7.82 14.38 9.96
N GLN A 45 8.80 15.29 9.95
CA GLN A 45 10.21 14.92 10.19
C GLN A 45 10.43 14.43 11.62
N MET A 46 9.78 15.06 12.61
CA MET A 46 9.85 14.60 13.99
C MET A 46 9.23 13.20 14.15
N LEU A 47 8.06 12.96 13.56
CA LEU A 47 7.42 11.64 13.58
C LEU A 47 8.30 10.55 12.92
N ARG A 48 8.96 10.88 11.79
CA ARG A 48 9.92 9.98 11.13
C ARG A 48 11.10 9.64 12.03
N GLN A 49 11.65 10.64 12.74
CA GLN A 49 12.78 10.43 13.65
C GLN A 49 12.40 9.56 14.86
N GLU A 50 11.20 9.72 15.39
CA GLU A 50 10.70 8.88 16.49
C GLU A 50 10.56 7.42 16.05
N ARG A 51 9.93 7.16 14.92
CA ARG A 51 9.79 5.80 14.35
C ARG A 51 11.12 5.20 13.90
N GLY A 52 12.04 5.99 13.35
CA GLY A 52 13.38 5.53 13.00
C GLY A 52 14.23 5.05 14.18
N ARG A 53 13.77 5.27 15.41
CA ARG A 53 14.36 4.72 16.65
C ARG A 53 13.77 3.36 17.03
N GLU A 54 12.61 2.99 16.49
CA GLU A 54 12.04 1.67 16.71
C GLU A 54 12.89 0.64 15.95
N ARG A 55 13.40 -0.35 16.68
CA ARG A 55 14.14 -1.46 16.10
C ARG A 55 13.17 -2.31 15.27
N GLY A 56 13.44 -2.43 13.97
CA GLY A 56 12.74 -3.35 13.08
C GLY A 56 13.41 -4.72 13.01
N ILE A 57 12.84 -5.57 12.21
CA ILE A 57 13.36 -6.89 11.89
C ILE A 57 14.22 -6.74 10.64
N ALA A 58 15.52 -7.02 10.71
CA ALA A 58 16.35 -7.10 9.53
C ALA A 58 16.19 -8.49 8.89
N PHE A 59 15.61 -8.53 7.70
CA PHE A 59 15.39 -9.76 6.95
C PHE A 59 16.61 -10.10 6.08
N GLU A 60 16.92 -11.38 5.97
CA GLU A 60 17.90 -11.87 4.98
C GLU A 60 17.22 -11.93 3.61
N THR A 61 17.74 -11.15 2.64
CA THR A 61 17.17 -11.05 1.29
C THR A 61 18.02 -11.79 0.24
N GLY A 62 19.25 -12.18 0.57
CA GLY A 62 20.18 -12.80 -0.36
C GLY A 62 19.64 -14.07 -1.03
N GLY A 63 19.58 -14.09 -2.36
CA GLY A 63 19.11 -15.24 -3.16
C GLY A 63 17.60 -15.41 -3.26
N VAL A 64 16.82 -14.81 -2.37
CA VAL A 64 15.35 -14.94 -2.30
C VAL A 64 14.68 -14.46 -3.59
N ARG A 65 15.21 -13.39 -4.18
CA ARG A 65 14.70 -12.81 -5.43
C ARG A 65 14.72 -13.79 -6.59
N ASN A 66 15.83 -14.46 -6.82
CA ASN A 66 15.98 -15.41 -7.93
C ASN A 66 15.04 -16.61 -7.76
N GLU A 67 14.89 -17.11 -6.54
CA GLU A 67 13.96 -18.19 -6.22
C GLU A 67 12.50 -17.78 -6.45
N PHE A 68 12.14 -16.54 -6.10
CA PHE A 68 10.79 -16.04 -6.31
C PHE A 68 10.49 -15.81 -7.79
N ILE A 69 11.42 -15.15 -8.53
CA ILE A 69 11.26 -14.89 -9.97
C ILE A 69 11.13 -16.18 -10.77
N ALA A 70 11.89 -17.24 -10.42
CA ALA A 70 11.79 -18.53 -11.09
C ALA A 70 10.40 -19.19 -11.00
N GLN A 71 9.55 -18.77 -10.06
CA GLN A 71 8.18 -19.27 -9.89
C GLN A 71 7.14 -18.42 -10.66
N LEU A 72 7.54 -17.29 -11.22
CA LEU A 72 6.62 -16.42 -11.95
C LEU A 72 6.35 -16.95 -13.36
N PRO A 73 5.08 -16.96 -13.82
CA PRO A 73 4.72 -17.34 -15.19
C PRO A 73 4.92 -16.21 -16.21
N PHE A 74 5.55 -15.09 -15.82
CA PHE A 74 5.77 -13.90 -16.64
C PHE A 74 7.06 -13.18 -16.22
N GLU A 75 7.56 -12.33 -17.10
CA GLU A 75 8.70 -11.47 -16.82
C GLU A 75 8.27 -10.19 -16.10
N LEU A 76 9.11 -9.73 -15.18
CA LEU A 76 8.90 -8.48 -14.47
C LEU A 76 9.30 -7.29 -15.32
N THR A 77 8.57 -6.20 -15.18
CA THR A 77 8.94 -4.92 -15.82
C THR A 77 10.12 -4.26 -15.07
N PRO A 78 10.91 -3.39 -15.73
CA PRO A 78 11.98 -2.66 -15.06
C PRO A 78 11.51 -1.87 -13.83
N ALA A 79 10.29 -1.30 -13.89
CA ALA A 79 9.69 -0.59 -12.75
C ALA A 79 9.41 -1.53 -11.57
N GLN A 80 8.93 -2.74 -11.82
CA GLN A 80 8.71 -3.75 -10.78
C GLN A 80 10.04 -4.20 -10.17
N CYS A 81 11.08 -4.40 -11.00
CA CYS A 81 12.42 -4.73 -10.53
C CYS A 81 12.99 -3.65 -9.61
N SER A 82 12.85 -2.36 -9.97
CA SER A 82 13.28 -1.25 -9.13
C SER A 82 12.56 -1.22 -7.78
N VAL A 83 11.27 -1.51 -7.74
CA VAL A 83 10.52 -1.57 -6.47
C VAL A 83 10.95 -2.79 -5.64
N MET A 84 11.33 -3.91 -6.26
CA MET A 84 11.91 -5.04 -5.53
C MET A 84 13.24 -4.67 -4.88
N ASP A 85 14.10 -3.89 -5.57
CA ASP A 85 15.35 -3.38 -4.98
C ASP A 85 15.08 -2.50 -3.75
N GLU A 86 14.06 -1.64 -3.83
CA GLU A 86 13.65 -0.79 -2.71
C GLU A 86 13.09 -1.61 -1.52
N LEU A 87 12.30 -2.65 -1.80
CA LEU A 87 11.78 -3.56 -0.78
C LEU A 87 12.90 -4.34 -0.09
N GLU A 88 13.85 -4.89 -0.85
CA GLU A 88 15.01 -5.59 -0.29
C GLU A 88 15.85 -4.68 0.60
N HIS A 89 16.09 -3.44 0.14
CA HIS A 89 16.84 -2.45 0.91
C HIS A 89 16.17 -2.13 2.23
N ASP A 90 14.86 -1.88 2.22
CA ASP A 90 14.13 -1.51 3.43
C ASP A 90 13.99 -2.69 4.39
N MET A 91 13.60 -3.87 3.88
CA MET A 91 13.42 -5.07 4.70
C MET A 91 14.74 -5.60 5.28
N SER A 92 15.89 -5.32 4.64
CA SER A 92 17.20 -5.69 5.20
C SER A 92 17.72 -4.72 6.26
N ALA A 93 17.09 -3.54 6.40
CA ALA A 93 17.50 -2.55 7.38
C ALA A 93 17.04 -2.94 8.80
N PRO A 94 17.78 -2.57 9.86
CA PRO A 94 17.40 -2.84 11.25
C PRO A 94 16.31 -1.86 11.78
N ARG A 95 15.45 -1.38 10.90
CA ARG A 95 14.31 -0.49 11.18
C ARG A 95 13.07 -1.00 10.48
N ALA A 96 11.90 -0.84 11.10
CA ALA A 96 10.66 -1.27 10.50
C ALA A 96 10.38 -0.50 9.20
N MET A 97 10.15 -1.24 8.11
CA MET A 97 9.73 -0.68 6.83
C MET A 97 8.31 -0.12 6.94
N ASN A 98 8.08 1.07 6.38
CA ASN A 98 6.75 1.63 6.23
C ASN A 98 6.62 2.21 4.80
N ARG A 99 6.11 1.40 3.86
CA ARG A 99 6.18 1.70 2.43
C ARG A 99 4.81 1.64 1.76
N LEU A 100 4.54 2.62 0.87
CA LEU A 100 3.38 2.66 -0.02
C LEU A 100 3.81 2.28 -1.45
N ILE A 101 3.27 1.20 -1.99
CA ILE A 101 3.37 0.89 -3.41
C ILE A 101 2.17 1.47 -4.12
N GLN A 102 2.43 2.43 -5.01
CA GLN A 102 1.43 3.12 -5.81
C GLN A 102 1.57 2.72 -7.28
N GLY A 103 0.47 2.46 -7.94
CA GLY A 103 0.47 2.15 -9.37
C GLY A 103 -0.94 1.89 -9.87
N ASP A 104 -1.16 1.98 -11.16
CA ASP A 104 -2.47 1.76 -11.78
C ASP A 104 -2.99 0.33 -11.56
N VAL A 105 -4.29 0.12 -11.79
CA VAL A 105 -4.89 -1.23 -11.74
C VAL A 105 -4.20 -2.11 -12.78
N GLY A 106 -3.68 -3.26 -12.34
CA GLY A 106 -2.95 -4.19 -13.19
C GLY A 106 -1.48 -3.84 -13.44
N SER A 107 -0.89 -2.86 -12.74
CA SER A 107 0.56 -2.58 -12.80
C SER A 107 1.43 -3.66 -12.13
N GLY A 108 0.81 -4.63 -11.44
CA GLY A 108 1.50 -5.73 -10.77
C GLY A 108 1.89 -5.46 -9.32
N LYS A 109 1.21 -4.54 -8.61
CA LYS A 109 1.44 -4.32 -7.16
C LYS A 109 1.35 -5.60 -6.33
N THR A 110 0.42 -6.46 -6.68
CA THR A 110 0.20 -7.74 -5.98
C THR A 110 1.43 -8.64 -6.01
N VAL A 111 2.15 -8.74 -7.14
CA VAL A 111 3.36 -9.57 -7.21
C VAL A 111 4.47 -9.03 -6.30
N LEU A 112 4.56 -7.71 -6.14
CA LEU A 112 5.51 -7.07 -5.24
C LEU A 112 5.17 -7.34 -3.77
N ALA A 113 3.88 -7.30 -3.42
CA ALA A 113 3.42 -7.69 -2.09
C ALA A 113 3.70 -9.18 -1.81
N MET A 114 3.43 -10.08 -2.78
CA MET A 114 3.76 -11.50 -2.66
C MET A 114 5.26 -11.73 -2.48
N TYR A 115 6.09 -10.92 -3.14
CA TYR A 115 7.53 -10.97 -2.97
C TYR A 115 7.97 -10.59 -1.55
N ALA A 116 7.47 -9.47 -1.02
CA ALA A 116 7.74 -9.08 0.36
C ALA A 116 7.28 -10.15 1.37
N MET A 117 6.09 -10.74 1.16
CA MET A 117 5.61 -11.86 1.97
C MET A 117 6.50 -13.11 1.84
N TYR A 118 7.06 -13.35 0.65
CA TYR A 118 7.97 -14.45 0.41
C TYR A 118 9.31 -14.25 1.14
N ILE A 119 9.84 -13.01 1.19
CA ILE A 119 11.00 -12.67 2.03
C ILE A 119 10.71 -12.96 3.50
N ALA A 120 9.56 -12.51 4.03
CA ALA A 120 9.17 -12.78 5.40
C ALA A 120 9.11 -14.29 5.72
N MET A 121 8.53 -15.09 4.82
CA MET A 121 8.46 -16.54 4.94
C MET A 121 9.86 -17.19 4.98
N LYS A 122 10.78 -16.76 4.10
CA LYS A 122 12.16 -17.30 4.08
C LYS A 122 12.91 -17.02 5.38
N ASN A 123 12.52 -15.99 6.09
CA ASN A 123 13.05 -15.62 7.40
C ASN A 123 12.25 -16.20 8.58
N GLY A 124 11.34 -17.14 8.34
CA GLY A 124 10.53 -17.78 9.39
C GLY A 124 9.53 -16.83 10.07
N ARG A 125 9.16 -15.73 9.41
CA ARG A 125 8.21 -14.75 9.92
C ARG A 125 6.86 -14.89 9.24
N GLN A 126 5.80 -14.66 10.03
CA GLN A 126 4.45 -14.62 9.50
C GLN A 126 4.18 -13.30 8.77
N SER A 127 3.38 -13.39 7.72
CA SER A 127 2.90 -12.24 6.95
C SER A 127 1.38 -12.22 6.87
N VAL A 128 0.80 -11.02 6.93
CA VAL A 128 -0.65 -10.80 6.93
C VAL A 128 -1.02 -9.89 5.78
N LEU A 129 -1.95 -10.34 4.92
CA LEU A 129 -2.51 -9.52 3.84
C LEU A 129 -3.96 -9.20 4.15
N MET A 130 -4.23 -7.94 4.47
CA MET A 130 -5.57 -7.43 4.75
C MET A 130 -6.16 -6.76 3.52
N VAL A 131 -7.39 -7.16 3.15
CA VAL A 131 -8.11 -6.64 1.99
C VAL A 131 -9.54 -6.25 2.35
N PRO A 132 -10.17 -5.31 1.61
CA PRO A 132 -11.46 -4.74 1.99
C PRO A 132 -12.66 -5.67 1.81
N THR A 133 -12.58 -6.64 0.90
CA THR A 133 -13.70 -7.52 0.57
C THR A 133 -13.31 -8.99 0.59
N GLU A 134 -14.28 -9.87 0.84
CA GLU A 134 -14.06 -11.31 0.85
C GLU A 134 -13.66 -11.84 -0.53
N ILE A 135 -14.23 -11.28 -1.60
CA ILE A 135 -13.89 -11.65 -2.99
C ILE A 135 -12.40 -11.39 -3.27
N LEU A 136 -11.89 -10.22 -2.86
CA LEU A 136 -10.46 -9.92 -2.99
C LEU A 136 -9.61 -10.83 -2.11
N ALA A 137 -10.07 -11.16 -0.90
CA ALA A 137 -9.37 -12.11 -0.03
C ALA A 137 -9.25 -13.49 -0.66
N GLU A 138 -10.32 -13.99 -1.28
CA GLU A 138 -10.33 -15.26 -2.00
C GLU A 138 -9.38 -15.21 -3.22
N GLN A 139 -9.40 -14.14 -4.01
CA GLN A 139 -8.50 -13.96 -5.15
C GLN A 139 -7.03 -13.97 -4.73
N HIS A 140 -6.68 -13.23 -3.68
CA HIS A 140 -5.31 -13.22 -3.16
C HIS A 140 -4.92 -14.56 -2.53
N TYR A 141 -5.86 -15.26 -1.88
CA TYR A 141 -5.60 -16.57 -1.32
C TYR A 141 -5.18 -17.59 -2.38
N VAL A 142 -5.89 -17.62 -3.52
CA VAL A 142 -5.52 -18.48 -4.64
C VAL A 142 -4.11 -18.17 -5.16
N GLN A 143 -3.72 -16.90 -5.16
CA GLN A 143 -2.36 -16.51 -5.55
C GLN A 143 -1.33 -16.91 -4.49
N LEU A 144 -1.62 -16.70 -3.20
CA LEU A 144 -0.75 -17.11 -2.10
C LEU A 144 -0.48 -18.61 -2.10
N GLN A 145 -1.48 -19.44 -2.41
CA GLN A 145 -1.32 -20.89 -2.46
C GLN A 145 -0.22 -21.33 -3.45
N ARG A 146 0.04 -20.58 -4.51
CA ARG A 146 1.10 -20.89 -5.48
C ARG A 146 2.50 -20.78 -4.88
N TYR A 147 2.71 -19.84 -3.96
CA TYR A 147 4.03 -19.54 -3.37
C TYR A 147 4.21 -20.18 -1.99
N PHE A 148 3.12 -20.32 -1.23
CA PHE A 148 3.15 -20.73 0.16
C PHE A 148 2.56 -22.15 0.38
N GLY A 149 1.91 -22.72 -0.64
CA GLY A 149 1.27 -24.02 -0.54
C GLY A 149 0.28 -24.10 0.62
N ASN A 150 0.41 -25.15 1.44
CA ASN A 150 -0.47 -25.37 2.59
C ASN A 150 -0.15 -24.49 3.81
N LYS A 151 0.89 -23.65 3.74
CA LYS A 151 1.27 -22.74 4.82
C LYS A 151 0.54 -21.40 4.75
N CYS A 152 -0.46 -21.26 3.88
CA CYS A 152 -1.31 -20.08 3.80
C CYS A 152 -2.75 -20.38 4.20
N ALA A 153 -3.46 -19.35 4.70
CA ALA A 153 -4.85 -19.44 5.11
C ALA A 153 -5.67 -18.23 4.68
N LEU A 154 -6.97 -18.46 4.52
CA LEU A 154 -7.99 -17.44 4.27
C LEU A 154 -8.88 -17.30 5.51
N LEU A 155 -8.95 -16.10 6.10
CA LEU A 155 -9.78 -15.79 7.24
C LEU A 155 -10.74 -14.65 6.95
N THR A 156 -12.02 -14.97 6.74
CA THR A 156 -13.10 -14.02 6.46
C THR A 156 -14.28 -14.21 7.40
N GLY A 157 -15.32 -13.38 7.24
CA GLY A 157 -16.58 -13.54 7.97
C GLY A 157 -17.33 -14.84 7.64
N LYS A 158 -17.12 -15.40 6.43
CA LYS A 158 -17.76 -16.65 5.98
C LYS A 158 -17.03 -17.91 6.42
N THR A 159 -15.84 -17.81 6.97
CA THR A 159 -15.07 -18.97 7.43
C THR A 159 -15.87 -19.74 8.49
N THR A 160 -16.11 -21.04 8.25
CA THR A 160 -16.88 -21.88 9.16
C THR A 160 -16.20 -21.99 10.52
N GLN A 161 -16.98 -22.21 11.59
CA GLN A 161 -16.43 -22.26 12.95
C GLN A 161 -15.34 -23.32 13.11
N LYS A 162 -15.51 -24.49 12.51
CA LYS A 162 -14.52 -25.58 12.56
C LYS A 162 -13.22 -25.18 11.86
N GLU A 163 -13.32 -24.61 10.70
CA GLU A 163 -12.16 -24.16 9.92
C GLU A 163 -11.47 -22.97 10.59
N ARG A 164 -12.25 -22.04 11.16
CA ARG A 164 -11.74 -20.91 11.92
C ARG A 164 -10.86 -21.37 13.08
N ILE A 165 -11.30 -22.34 13.88
CA ILE A 165 -10.51 -22.89 14.98
C ILE A 165 -9.21 -23.49 14.46
N ARG A 166 -9.25 -24.25 13.36
CA ARG A 166 -8.05 -24.82 12.73
C ARG A 166 -7.07 -23.71 12.30
N ILE A 167 -7.57 -22.69 11.61
CA ILE A 167 -6.76 -21.56 11.14
C ILE A 167 -6.14 -20.83 12.33
N LEU A 168 -6.92 -20.50 13.37
CA LEU A 168 -6.42 -19.77 14.54
C LEU A 168 -5.32 -20.58 15.26
N ASN A 169 -5.49 -21.88 15.41
CA ASN A 169 -4.46 -22.73 15.99
C ASN A 169 -3.19 -22.77 15.13
N GLY A 170 -3.33 -22.87 13.80
CA GLY A 170 -2.20 -22.87 12.87
C GLY A 170 -1.46 -21.51 12.83
N ILE A 171 -2.19 -20.38 12.99
CA ILE A 171 -1.59 -19.05 13.13
C ILE A 171 -0.79 -18.96 14.44
N ARG A 172 -1.38 -19.39 15.54
CA ARG A 172 -0.75 -19.35 16.87
C ARG A 172 0.45 -20.29 16.98
N SER A 173 0.42 -21.46 16.35
CA SER A 173 1.56 -22.39 16.34
C SER A 173 2.68 -21.96 15.38
N GLY A 174 2.43 -21.04 14.42
CA GLY A 174 3.37 -20.68 13.36
C GLY A 174 3.38 -21.65 12.17
N GLU A 175 2.50 -22.65 12.13
CA GLU A 175 2.33 -23.54 10.97
C GLU A 175 1.83 -22.79 9.75
N ILE A 176 0.88 -21.86 9.97
CA ILE A 176 0.41 -20.93 8.94
C ILE A 176 1.30 -19.68 8.95
N ILE A 177 1.99 -19.46 7.84
CA ILE A 177 2.97 -18.38 7.69
C ILE A 177 2.38 -17.18 6.93
N ALA A 178 1.48 -17.40 5.98
CA ALA A 178 0.84 -16.33 5.21
C ALA A 178 -0.67 -16.37 5.43
N VAL A 179 -1.26 -15.24 5.84
CA VAL A 179 -2.70 -15.16 6.08
C VAL A 179 -3.28 -14.02 5.27
N THR A 180 -4.32 -14.29 4.50
CA THR A 180 -5.12 -13.24 3.86
C THR A 180 -6.53 -13.23 4.45
N GLY A 181 -7.13 -12.04 4.49
CA GLY A 181 -8.48 -11.91 4.99
C GLY A 181 -8.97 -10.46 5.08
N THR A 182 -10.14 -10.31 5.69
CA THR A 182 -10.79 -9.03 5.90
C THR A 182 -10.65 -8.57 7.36
N HIS A 183 -11.59 -7.80 7.87
CA HIS A 183 -11.64 -7.40 9.28
C HIS A 183 -11.57 -8.55 10.29
N ALA A 184 -11.81 -9.78 9.86
CA ALA A 184 -11.68 -10.96 10.71
C ALA A 184 -10.26 -11.11 11.30
N LEU A 185 -9.23 -10.59 10.62
CA LEU A 185 -7.82 -10.62 11.05
C LEU A 185 -7.52 -9.71 12.26
N ILE A 186 -8.32 -8.67 12.45
CA ILE A 186 -8.12 -7.67 13.52
C ILE A 186 -8.77 -8.11 14.84
N GLN A 187 -9.66 -9.09 14.80
CA GLN A 187 -10.39 -9.54 15.99
C GLN A 187 -9.42 -9.98 17.10
N SER A 188 -9.82 -9.75 18.35
CA SER A 188 -8.96 -10.00 19.52
C SER A 188 -8.52 -11.44 19.69
N ASN A 189 -9.34 -12.40 19.19
CA ASN A 189 -9.06 -13.83 19.25
C ASN A 189 -8.06 -14.33 18.19
N VAL A 190 -7.55 -13.47 17.31
CA VAL A 190 -6.49 -13.81 16.35
C VAL A 190 -5.15 -13.45 16.98
N GLU A 191 -4.43 -14.45 17.44
CA GLU A 191 -3.10 -14.33 18.04
C GLU A 191 -2.06 -14.88 17.07
N PHE A 192 -1.16 -14.02 16.62
CA PHE A 192 -0.05 -14.41 15.76
C PHE A 192 1.15 -14.85 16.60
N ASN A 193 1.93 -15.77 16.08
CA ASN A 193 3.14 -16.24 16.75
C ASN A 193 4.30 -15.25 16.54
N ASN A 194 4.52 -14.85 15.28
CA ASN A 194 5.72 -14.10 14.91
C ASN A 194 5.51 -13.29 13.63
N VAL A 195 4.66 -12.27 13.68
CA VAL A 195 4.41 -11.41 12.51
C VAL A 195 5.62 -10.53 12.20
N GLY A 196 6.13 -10.62 10.99
CA GLY A 196 7.19 -9.76 10.49
C GLY A 196 6.72 -8.76 9.44
N LEU A 197 5.61 -9.05 8.74
CA LEU A 197 5.11 -8.19 7.67
C LEU A 197 3.58 -8.08 7.69
N VAL A 198 3.10 -6.84 7.60
CA VAL A 198 1.68 -6.50 7.43
C VAL A 198 1.49 -5.83 6.08
N VAL A 199 0.68 -6.43 5.22
CA VAL A 199 0.31 -5.88 3.91
C VAL A 199 -1.15 -5.46 3.93
N THR A 200 -1.45 -4.27 3.39
CA THR A 200 -2.84 -3.80 3.21
C THR A 200 -3.07 -3.40 1.76
N ASP A 201 -4.14 -3.89 1.17
CA ASP A 201 -4.57 -3.53 -0.18
C ASP A 201 -5.76 -2.58 -0.14
N GLU A 202 -5.82 -1.62 -1.10
CA GLU A 202 -6.91 -0.63 -1.23
C GLU A 202 -7.19 0.16 0.07
N GLN A 203 -6.18 0.87 0.55
CA GLN A 203 -6.15 1.59 1.81
C GLN A 203 -7.34 2.52 2.09
N HIS A 204 -8.00 3.07 1.06
CA HIS A 204 -9.11 4.03 1.23
C HIS A 204 -10.31 3.45 2.00
N ARG A 205 -10.43 2.14 2.07
CA ARG A 205 -11.51 1.43 2.76
C ARG A 205 -11.19 1.00 4.18
N PHE A 206 -9.91 1.16 4.60
CA PHE A 206 -9.49 0.84 5.97
C PHE A 206 -9.14 2.11 6.74
N GLY A 207 -9.72 2.27 7.92
CA GLY A 207 -9.37 3.37 8.83
C GLY A 207 -7.93 3.24 9.36
N VAL A 208 -7.30 4.36 9.70
CA VAL A 208 -5.97 4.42 10.34
C VAL A 208 -5.93 3.53 11.60
N HIS A 209 -7.03 3.51 12.35
CA HIS A 209 -7.18 2.71 13.58
C HIS A 209 -7.07 1.19 13.34
N GLN A 210 -7.60 0.67 12.23
CA GLN A 210 -7.59 -0.77 11.95
C GLN A 210 -6.19 -1.29 11.62
N ARG A 211 -5.38 -0.46 10.94
CA ARG A 211 -3.96 -0.77 10.66
C ARG A 211 -3.14 -0.75 11.94
N ALA A 212 -3.36 0.24 12.79
CA ALA A 212 -2.70 0.32 14.09
C ALA A 212 -3.00 -0.93 14.94
N LEU A 213 -4.25 -1.41 14.96
CA LEU A 213 -4.63 -2.64 15.67
C LEU A 213 -3.92 -3.89 15.13
N LEU A 214 -3.72 -3.99 13.81
CA LEU A 214 -3.00 -5.12 13.24
C LEU A 214 -1.49 -5.05 13.54
N SER A 215 -0.90 -3.86 13.43
CA SER A 215 0.51 -3.65 13.78
C SER A 215 0.78 -3.84 15.27
N GLN A 216 -0.18 -3.53 16.15
CA GLN A 216 -0.05 -3.79 17.60
C GLN A 216 -0.04 -5.28 17.97
N LYS A 217 -0.43 -6.17 17.05
CA LYS A 217 -0.34 -7.63 17.26
C LYS A 217 1.07 -8.21 17.03
N ALA A 218 2.04 -7.36 16.70
CA ALA A 218 3.42 -7.72 16.44
C ALA A 218 4.37 -6.69 17.04
N GLU A 219 5.58 -7.08 17.31
CA GLU A 219 6.64 -6.18 17.75
C GLU A 219 7.31 -5.54 16.53
N SER A 220 6.95 -4.28 16.23
CA SER A 220 7.51 -3.46 15.13
C SER A 220 7.58 -4.18 13.77
N PRO A 221 6.45 -4.66 13.23
CA PRO A 221 6.43 -5.34 11.94
C PRO A 221 6.66 -4.35 10.80
N ASP A 222 7.20 -4.85 9.70
CA ASP A 222 7.18 -4.12 8.44
C ASP A 222 5.76 -3.88 7.96
N VAL A 223 5.49 -2.70 7.40
CA VAL A 223 4.17 -2.33 6.87
C VAL A 223 4.29 -1.98 5.39
N LEU A 224 3.54 -2.69 4.58
CA LEU A 224 3.45 -2.47 3.14
C LEU A 224 2.01 -2.12 2.76
N ILE A 225 1.82 -1.01 2.10
CA ILE A 225 0.51 -0.52 1.68
C ILE A 225 0.46 -0.51 0.15
N MET A 226 -0.63 -0.99 -0.42
CA MET A 226 -0.89 -0.90 -1.85
C MET A 226 -2.03 0.07 -2.15
N SER A 227 -1.90 0.89 -3.20
CA SER A 227 -2.97 1.75 -3.69
C SER A 227 -3.01 1.80 -5.21
N ALA A 228 -4.21 1.67 -5.77
CA ALA A 228 -4.45 1.86 -7.20
C ALA A 228 -4.66 3.34 -7.58
N THR A 229 -5.00 4.19 -6.60
CA THR A 229 -5.22 5.61 -6.89
C THR A 229 -3.90 6.38 -6.84
N PRO A 230 -3.58 7.17 -7.88
CA PRO A 230 -2.44 8.05 -7.83
C PRO A 230 -2.73 9.18 -6.82
N ILE A 231 -2.10 9.08 -5.65
CA ILE A 231 -2.16 10.14 -4.65
C ILE A 231 -0.98 11.07 -4.91
N PRO A 232 -1.20 12.39 -5.12
CA PRO A 232 -0.09 13.32 -5.27
C PRO A 232 0.89 13.19 -4.09
N ARG A 233 2.20 13.21 -4.39
CA ARG A 233 3.24 13.00 -3.38
C ARG A 233 3.11 13.92 -2.16
N THR A 234 2.68 15.15 -2.37
CA THR A 234 2.39 16.11 -1.29
C THR A 234 1.22 15.67 -0.41
N LEU A 235 0.15 15.14 -1.02
CA LEU A 235 -1.02 14.66 -0.29
C LEU A 235 -0.70 13.35 0.45
N SER A 236 0.10 12.46 -0.15
CA SER A 236 0.54 11.24 0.54
C SER A 236 1.44 11.56 1.74
N LEU A 237 2.29 12.57 1.66
CA LEU A 237 3.05 13.06 2.81
C LEU A 237 2.15 13.61 3.93
N ILE A 238 1.07 14.30 3.58
CA ILE A 238 0.10 14.84 4.55
C ILE A 238 -0.72 13.73 5.20
N LEU A 239 -1.20 12.77 4.41
CA LEU A 239 -2.09 11.71 4.90
C LEU A 239 -1.34 10.60 5.65
N TYR A 240 -0.11 10.35 5.26
CA TYR A 240 0.64 9.17 5.71
C TYR A 240 1.98 9.50 6.38
N GLY A 241 2.38 10.73 6.34
CA GLY A 241 3.47 11.36 7.10
C GLY A 241 4.86 10.77 6.93
N ASP A 242 5.00 9.50 7.08
CA ASP A 242 6.27 8.77 7.21
C ASP A 242 6.44 7.61 6.23
N LEU A 243 5.50 7.45 5.26
CA LEU A 243 5.61 6.39 4.26
C LEU A 243 6.67 6.72 3.21
N GLU A 244 7.56 5.78 2.96
CA GLU A 244 8.35 5.74 1.74
C GLU A 244 7.43 5.35 0.57
N ILE A 245 7.60 5.99 -0.60
CA ILE A 245 6.69 5.81 -1.73
C ILE A 245 7.42 5.20 -2.90
N SER A 246 6.94 4.05 -3.34
CA SER A 246 7.34 3.38 -4.58
C SER A 246 6.26 3.55 -5.63
N VAL A 247 6.61 4.01 -6.82
CA VAL A 247 5.65 4.18 -7.91
C VAL A 247 5.93 3.16 -9.02
N VAL A 248 4.97 2.27 -9.25
CA VAL A 248 5.05 1.29 -10.35
C VAL A 248 4.48 1.95 -11.59
N ASN A 249 5.37 2.58 -12.36
CA ASN A 249 5.02 3.20 -13.64
C ASN A 249 5.03 2.17 -14.77
N GLY A 250 4.06 2.29 -15.68
CA GLY A 250 3.95 1.42 -16.84
C GLY A 250 3.01 0.23 -16.64
N MET A 251 2.67 -0.38 -17.75
CA MET A 251 1.80 -1.57 -17.80
C MET A 251 2.63 -2.79 -18.15
N PRO A 252 2.30 -3.96 -17.57
CA PRO A 252 2.92 -5.23 -17.96
C PRO A 252 2.81 -5.48 -19.47
N LEU A 253 3.82 -6.14 -20.02
CA LEU A 253 3.85 -6.54 -21.44
C LEU A 253 2.59 -7.34 -21.80
N GLY A 254 1.98 -7.00 -22.93
CA GLY A 254 0.79 -7.70 -23.46
C GLY A 254 -0.56 -7.06 -23.10
N ARG A 255 -0.62 -6.04 -22.27
CA ARG A 255 -1.87 -5.32 -22.00
C ARG A 255 -2.21 -4.38 -23.17
N LYS A 256 -3.35 -4.61 -23.80
CA LYS A 256 -3.85 -3.75 -24.88
C LYS A 256 -4.27 -2.38 -24.34
N PRO A 257 -3.98 -1.26 -25.04
CA PRO A 257 -4.44 0.05 -24.62
C PRO A 257 -5.97 0.12 -24.62
N ILE A 258 -6.52 0.81 -23.64
CA ILE A 258 -7.96 1.04 -23.52
C ILE A 258 -8.38 2.05 -24.59
N LEU A 259 -9.31 1.67 -25.46
CA LEU A 259 -9.89 2.54 -26.47
C LEU A 259 -11.12 3.24 -25.91
N THR A 260 -11.00 4.52 -25.59
CA THR A 260 -12.14 5.33 -25.17
C THR A 260 -12.81 5.97 -26.37
N ARG A 261 -14.13 5.81 -26.51
CA ARG A 261 -14.91 6.40 -27.61
C ARG A 261 -16.07 7.21 -27.05
N LEU A 262 -16.25 8.40 -27.58
CA LEU A 262 -17.43 9.24 -27.30
C LEU A 262 -18.57 8.79 -28.23
N VAL A 263 -19.70 8.43 -27.62
CA VAL A 263 -20.90 8.00 -28.38
C VAL A 263 -21.96 9.10 -28.31
N PRO A 264 -22.41 9.65 -29.47
CA PRO A 264 -23.50 10.63 -29.50
C PRO A 264 -24.81 10.04 -28.93
N LEU A 265 -25.61 10.89 -28.30
CA LEU A 265 -26.90 10.48 -27.69
C LEU A 265 -27.80 9.70 -28.64
N GLN A 266 -27.82 10.05 -29.93
CA GLN A 266 -28.59 9.36 -30.97
C GLN A 266 -28.19 7.91 -31.18
N LYS A 267 -26.95 7.51 -30.88
CA LYS A 267 -26.41 6.15 -31.01
C LYS A 267 -26.40 5.36 -29.70
N ARG A 268 -27.00 5.91 -28.65
CA ARG A 268 -26.98 5.31 -27.29
C ARG A 268 -27.59 3.91 -27.25
N VAL A 269 -28.70 3.69 -27.94
CA VAL A 269 -29.37 2.36 -28.00
C VAL A 269 -28.48 1.33 -28.70
N SER A 270 -27.85 1.71 -29.82
CA SER A 270 -26.94 0.81 -30.53
C SER A 270 -25.68 0.50 -29.71
N MET A 271 -25.21 1.46 -28.91
CA MET A 271 -24.09 1.25 -27.98
C MET A 271 -24.45 0.23 -26.89
N TYR A 272 -25.63 0.30 -26.30
CA TYR A 272 -26.05 -0.67 -25.28
C TYR A 272 -26.15 -2.09 -25.88
N ARG A 273 -26.71 -2.25 -27.07
CA ARG A 273 -26.75 -3.55 -27.74
C ARG A 273 -25.35 -4.10 -28.02
N TYR A 274 -24.42 -3.24 -28.43
CA TYR A 274 -23.03 -3.63 -28.63
C TYR A 274 -22.36 -4.08 -27.32
N ILE A 275 -22.56 -3.34 -26.19
CA ILE A 275 -22.03 -3.72 -24.88
C ILE A 275 -22.62 -5.06 -24.44
N GLU A 276 -23.91 -5.26 -24.60
CA GLU A 276 -24.58 -6.52 -24.27
C GLU A 276 -23.98 -7.70 -25.06
N THR A 277 -23.78 -7.52 -26.37
CA THR A 277 -23.17 -8.55 -27.24
C THR A 277 -21.74 -8.86 -26.81
N VAL A 278 -20.91 -7.84 -26.52
CA VAL A 278 -19.52 -8.03 -26.14
C VAL A 278 -19.40 -8.67 -24.76
N SER A 279 -20.24 -8.28 -23.78
CA SER A 279 -20.24 -8.90 -22.45
C SER A 279 -20.62 -10.37 -22.49
N TYR A 280 -21.52 -10.77 -23.39
CA TYR A 280 -21.92 -12.19 -23.57
C TYR A 280 -20.85 -13.04 -24.27
N THR A 281 -19.96 -12.43 -25.06
CA THR A 281 -18.93 -13.18 -25.82
C THR A 281 -17.59 -13.28 -25.11
N HIS A 282 -17.41 -12.56 -23.98
CA HIS A 282 -16.15 -12.50 -23.23
C HIS A 282 -16.27 -12.93 -21.75
N LEU A 283 -17.43 -13.46 -21.34
CA LEU A 283 -17.64 -14.21 -20.11
C LEU A 283 -17.64 -15.71 -20.39
#